data_e2ff9a2eb93a4cd0cc060d2c1f42dc23
#
_entry.id   e2ff9a2eb93a4cd0cc060d2c1f42dc23
#
_cell.length_a   1.000
_cell.length_b   1.000
_cell.length_c   1.000
_cell.angle_alpha   90.00
_cell.angle_beta   90.00
_cell.angle_gamma   90.00
#
_symmetry.space_group_name_H-M   'P 1'
#
loop_
_entity.id
_entity.type
_entity.pdbx_description
1 polymer ?
#
loop_
_entity_poly.entity_id
_entity_poly.type
_entity_poly.pdbx_seq_one_letter_code
_entity_poly.pdbx_strand_id
1 'polypeptide(L)'
;MTQTLTQRKKRTDRNHIIYELVVNGLNYIGVTAKTESTVNKSVLSRAAKHFYRAKKEDKNWLLCAELRKLSDKSEIEVYVHEVIRGKAAAHKREVEIRRMVCPVLNTDTRGD
;
A
#
# COMPACT_ATOMS: atom_id res chain seq x y z
N MET A 1 24.68 30.00 2.20
CA MET A 1 24.45 29.42 1.96
C MET A 1 23.81 28.70 1.58
N THR A 2 23.46 28.56 1.26
CA THR A 2 22.81 27.99 1.05
C THR A 2 22.62 26.96 0.69
N GLN A 3 22.74 26.58 0.34
CA GLN A 3 22.63 25.67 0.03
C GLN A 3 22.11 24.73 0.24
N THR A 4 22.22 24.59 0.49
CA THR A 4 21.78 23.65 1.20
C THR A 4 20.50 23.33 0.99
N LEU A 5 19.85 24.13 0.82
CA LEU A 5 18.61 23.97 0.58
C LEU A 5 18.32 23.15 -0.47
N THR A 6 18.92 23.33 -1.42
CA THR A 6 18.63 22.65 -2.58
C THR A 6 18.98 21.26 -2.47
N GLN A 7 19.65 20.95 -1.49
CA GLN A 7 20.06 19.71 -1.37
C GLN A 7 19.14 18.83 -0.77
N ARG A 8 17.98 18.74 -1.12
CA ARG A 8 17.07 17.88 -0.62
C ARG A 8 17.46 16.50 -0.86
N LYS A 9 17.86 15.76 0.08
CA LYS A 9 18.15 14.42 -0.11
C LYS A 9 16.90 13.65 -0.16
N LYS A 10 16.84 12.53 -0.77
CA LYS A 10 15.72 11.69 -0.76
C LYS A 10 15.53 11.23 0.61
N ARG A 11 14.31 11.25 1.11
CA ARG A 11 14.02 10.85 2.44
C ARG A 11 13.87 9.35 2.50
N THR A 12 14.86 8.68 3.01
CA THR A 12 14.79 7.24 3.18
C THR A 12 14.30 6.90 4.56
N ASP A 13 14.25 7.88 5.46
CA ASP A 13 13.86 7.64 6.83
C ASP A 13 12.45 8.12 7.16
N ARG A 14 11.64 8.40 6.16
CA ARG A 14 10.29 8.84 6.45
C ARG A 14 9.46 7.66 6.95
N ASN A 15 8.34 7.98 7.59
CA ASN A 15 7.44 6.95 8.08
C ASN A 15 6.78 6.22 6.93
N HIS A 16 6.69 4.93 7.08
CA HIS A 16 5.99 4.07 6.13
C HIS A 16 4.90 3.33 6.89
N ILE A 17 3.82 3.03 6.20
CA ILE A 17 2.64 2.44 6.82
C ILE A 17 2.39 1.08 6.20
N ILE A 18 2.28 0.07 7.07
CA ILE A 18 1.90 -1.26 6.61
C ILE A 18 0.40 -1.34 6.79
N TYR A 19 -0.31 -1.57 5.70
CA TYR A 19 -1.75 -1.52 5.69
C TYR A 19 -2.35 -2.80 5.12
N GLU A 20 -3.62 -2.97 5.37
CA GLU A 20 -4.35 -4.10 4.82
C GLU A 20 -5.59 -3.58 4.13
N LEU A 21 -5.86 -4.11 2.94
CA LEU A 21 -7.10 -3.82 2.22
C LEU A 21 -7.92 -5.10 2.23
N VAL A 22 -9.22 -4.96 2.48
CA VAL A 22 -10.13 -6.09 2.35
C VAL A 22 -11.09 -5.77 1.21
N VAL A 23 -11.06 -6.59 0.19
CA VAL A 23 -11.84 -6.39 -1.04
C VAL A 23 -12.61 -7.67 -1.30
N ASN A 24 -13.93 -7.58 -1.28
CA ASN A 24 -14.81 -8.75 -1.48
C ASN A 24 -14.47 -9.90 -0.53
N GLY A 25 -14.12 -9.55 0.71
CA GLY A 25 -13.78 -10.54 1.73
C GLY A 25 -12.38 -11.12 1.64
N LEU A 26 -11.58 -10.68 0.66
CA LEU A 26 -10.21 -11.15 0.50
C LEU A 26 -9.24 -10.06 0.89
N ASN A 27 -8.10 -10.42 1.44
CA ASN A 27 -7.19 -9.42 1.98
C ASN A 27 -5.88 -9.29 1.25
N TYR A 28 -5.32 -8.10 1.33
CA TYR A 28 -4.07 -7.72 0.70
C TYR A 28 -3.27 -6.88 1.69
N ILE A 29 -2.00 -7.20 1.86
CA ILE A 29 -1.11 -6.43 2.75
C ILE A 29 -0.15 -5.65 1.86
N GLY A 30 0.00 -4.36 2.13
CA GLY A 30 0.92 -3.51 1.37
C GLY A 30 1.65 -2.55 2.28
N VAL A 31 2.57 -1.80 1.71
CA VAL A 31 3.30 -0.77 2.42
C VAL A 31 3.33 0.48 1.58
N THR A 32 3.15 1.63 2.20
CA THR A 32 3.21 2.91 1.51
C THR A 32 3.92 3.93 2.39
N ALA A 33 4.53 4.93 1.79
CA ALA A 33 5.08 6.03 2.56
C ALA A 33 3.93 6.88 3.10
N LYS A 34 4.17 7.56 4.22
CA LYS A 34 3.17 8.50 4.73
C LYS A 34 3.27 9.75 3.88
N THR A 35 2.36 9.92 2.97
CA THR A 35 2.36 11.03 2.01
C THR A 35 1.36 12.12 2.34
N GLU A 36 0.40 11.82 3.20
CA GLU A 36 -0.64 12.78 3.57
C GLU A 36 -0.46 13.24 5.01
N SER A 37 -1.28 14.16 5.45
CA SER A 37 -1.14 14.73 6.78
C SER A 37 -1.37 13.71 7.90
N THR A 38 -2.13 12.67 7.63
CA THR A 38 -2.37 11.63 8.63
C THR A 38 -2.10 10.26 8.03
N VAL A 39 -1.91 9.28 8.90
CA VAL A 39 -1.69 7.90 8.51
C VAL A 39 -2.91 7.40 7.73
N ASN A 40 -4.10 7.62 8.25
CA ASN A 40 -5.31 7.15 7.59
C ASN A 40 -5.49 7.75 6.20
N LYS A 41 -5.24 9.04 6.05
CA LYS A 41 -5.35 9.67 4.75
C LYS A 41 -4.35 9.11 3.75
N SER A 42 -3.14 8.78 4.23
CA SER A 42 -2.12 8.21 3.37
C SER A 42 -2.56 6.85 2.83
N VAL A 43 -3.15 6.02 3.70
CA VAL A 43 -3.59 4.70 3.29
C VAL A 43 -4.82 4.79 2.37
N LEU A 44 -5.74 5.68 2.67
CA LEU A 44 -6.91 5.87 1.81
C LEU A 44 -6.50 6.37 0.42
N SER A 45 -5.50 7.24 0.37
CA SER A 45 -4.97 7.72 -0.89
C SER A 45 -4.37 6.57 -1.69
N ARG A 46 -3.64 5.69 -1.02
CA ARG A 46 -3.03 4.54 -1.68
C ARG A 46 -4.10 3.56 -2.18
N ALA A 47 -5.13 3.33 -1.36
CA ALA A 47 -6.23 2.46 -1.76
C ALA A 47 -6.95 3.01 -3.00
N ALA A 48 -7.15 4.33 -3.03
CA ALA A 48 -7.76 4.97 -4.18
C ALA A 48 -6.91 4.80 -5.44
N LYS A 49 -5.59 4.90 -5.30
CA LYS A 49 -4.69 4.69 -6.44
C LYS A 49 -4.80 3.27 -6.96
N HIS A 50 -4.86 2.29 -6.07
CA HIS A 50 -5.04 0.89 -6.48
C HIS A 50 -6.34 0.74 -7.24
N PHE A 51 -7.41 1.35 -6.73
CA PHE A 51 -8.73 1.22 -7.34
C PHE A 51 -8.73 1.82 -8.75
N TYR A 52 -8.23 3.05 -8.89
CA TYR A 52 -8.26 3.71 -10.20
C TYR A 52 -7.31 3.03 -11.20
N ARG A 53 -6.18 2.54 -10.73
CA ARG A 53 -5.26 1.82 -11.62
C ARG A 53 -5.88 0.52 -12.10
N ALA A 54 -6.59 -0.18 -11.22
CA ALA A 54 -7.26 -1.42 -11.61
C ALA A 54 -8.30 -1.17 -12.68
N LYS A 55 -9.00 -0.03 -12.61
CA LYS A 55 -10.02 0.31 -13.59
C LYS A 55 -9.41 0.73 -14.92
N LYS A 56 -8.25 1.36 -14.91
CA LYS A 56 -7.63 1.83 -16.10
C LYS A 56 -6.71 0.83 -16.77
N GLU A 57 -5.97 0.05 -16.01
CA GLU A 57 -4.97 -0.85 -16.52
C GLU A 57 -5.49 -2.27 -16.57
N ASP A 58 -5.16 -2.98 -17.62
CA ASP A 58 -5.64 -4.32 -17.80
C ASP A 58 -4.64 -5.31 -17.21
N LYS A 59 -4.44 -5.26 -15.93
CA LYS A 59 -3.53 -6.17 -15.26
C LYS A 59 -4.28 -7.32 -14.65
N ASN A 60 -3.66 -8.50 -14.67
CA ASN A 60 -4.31 -9.68 -14.17
C ASN A 60 -3.96 -10.03 -12.74
N TRP A 61 -3.44 -9.08 -12.00
CA TRP A 61 -3.11 -9.35 -10.61
C TRP A 61 -4.41 -9.62 -9.84
N LEU A 62 -4.34 -10.49 -8.87
CA LEU A 62 -5.53 -10.83 -8.08
C LEU A 62 -6.17 -9.61 -7.46
N LEU A 63 -5.36 -8.71 -6.89
CA LEU A 63 -5.90 -7.49 -6.31
C LEU A 63 -6.65 -6.67 -7.36
N CYS A 64 -6.06 -6.49 -8.53
CA CYS A 64 -6.68 -5.70 -9.59
C CYS A 64 -7.99 -6.35 -10.06
N ALA A 65 -8.02 -7.66 -10.17
CA ALA A 65 -9.22 -8.36 -10.60
C ALA A 65 -10.36 -8.14 -9.61
N GLU A 66 -10.06 -8.18 -8.31
CA GLU A 66 -11.09 -7.97 -7.30
C GLU A 66 -11.54 -6.51 -7.26
N LEU A 67 -10.58 -5.58 -7.40
CA LEU A 67 -10.92 -4.16 -7.40
C LEU A 67 -11.83 -3.79 -8.58
N ARG A 68 -11.62 -4.43 -9.73
CA ARG A 68 -12.45 -4.14 -10.88
C ARG A 68 -13.92 -4.53 -10.69
N LYS A 69 -14.19 -5.40 -9.75
CA LYS A 69 -15.57 -5.81 -9.47
C LYS A 69 -16.31 -4.80 -8.62
N LEU A 70 -15.60 -3.87 -8.01
CA LEU A 70 -16.23 -2.89 -7.13
C LEU A 70 -16.84 -1.75 -7.92
N SER A 71 -17.92 -1.19 -7.42
CA SER A 71 -18.56 -0.04 -8.05
C SER A 71 -17.86 1.24 -7.59
N ASP A 72 -17.39 1.26 -6.36
CA ASP A 72 -16.79 2.47 -5.81
C ASP A 72 -15.69 2.12 -4.83
N LYS A 73 -14.71 2.99 -4.71
CA LYS A 73 -13.57 2.75 -3.82
C LYS A 73 -13.96 2.68 -2.36
N SER A 74 -15.13 3.22 -2.00
CA SER A 74 -15.58 3.16 -0.61
C SER A 74 -15.92 1.74 -0.17
N GLU A 75 -15.99 0.80 -1.11
CA GLU A 75 -16.27 -0.59 -0.79
C GLU A 75 -15.02 -1.31 -0.32
N ILE A 76 -13.86 -0.67 -0.37
CA ILE A 76 -12.61 -1.24 0.11
C ILE A 76 -12.51 -0.97 1.61
N GLU A 77 -12.31 -2.00 2.42
CA GLU A 77 -12.05 -1.80 3.84
C GLU A 77 -10.55 -1.61 4.00
N VAL A 78 -10.17 -0.67 4.82
CA VAL A 78 -8.78 -0.30 5.00
C VAL A 78 -8.38 -0.38 6.46
N TYR A 79 -7.29 -1.07 6.75
CA TYR A 79 -6.78 -1.19 8.10
C TYR A 79 -5.29 -0.84 8.14
N VAL A 80 -4.85 -0.25 9.24
CA VAL A 80 -3.45 0.08 9.44
C VAL A 80 -2.86 -0.95 10.41
N HIS A 81 -1.82 -1.64 10.01
CA HIS A 81 -1.14 -2.59 10.87
C HIS A 81 -0.06 -1.93 11.72
N GLU A 82 0.87 -1.26 11.08
CA GLU A 82 2.00 -0.65 11.77
C GLU A 82 2.53 0.55 11.02
N VAL A 83 3.15 1.45 11.73
CA VAL A 83 3.87 2.56 11.12
C VAL A 83 5.33 2.38 11.50
N ILE A 84 6.20 2.31 10.50
CA ILE A 84 7.62 2.05 10.72
C ILE A 84 8.45 3.09 10.02
N ARG A 85 9.43 3.61 10.72
CA ARG A 85 10.32 4.58 10.14
C ARG A 85 11.36 3.89 9.30
N GLY A 86 11.56 4.34 8.08
CA GLY A 86 12.54 3.80 7.17
C GLY A 86 11.96 2.79 6.20
N LYS A 87 12.29 2.95 4.94
CA LYS A 87 11.74 2.11 3.88
C LYS A 87 12.16 0.65 4.01
N ALA A 88 13.44 0.41 4.26
CA ALA A 88 13.95 -0.95 4.34
C ALA A 88 13.35 -1.71 5.52
N ALA A 89 13.25 -1.05 6.67
CA ALA A 89 12.67 -1.68 7.85
C ALA A 89 11.19 -1.97 7.62
N ALA A 90 10.49 -1.07 6.96
CA ALA A 90 9.06 -1.25 6.69
C ALA A 90 8.84 -2.42 5.74
N HIS A 91 9.65 -2.56 4.70
CA HIS A 91 9.52 -3.68 3.78
C HIS A 91 9.82 -5.01 4.46
N LYS A 92 10.82 -5.04 5.33
CA LYS A 92 11.14 -6.25 6.05
C LYS A 92 9.96 -6.68 6.93
N ARG A 93 9.36 -5.71 7.62
CA ARG A 93 8.24 -5.98 8.50
C ARG A 93 7.00 -6.40 7.70
N GLU A 94 6.81 -5.81 6.55
CA GLU A 94 5.67 -6.16 5.70
C GLU A 94 5.75 -7.63 5.26
N VAL A 95 6.95 -8.10 4.96
CA VAL A 95 7.15 -9.50 4.60
C VAL A 95 6.81 -10.41 5.78
N GLU A 96 7.21 -10.01 6.97
CA GLU A 96 6.90 -10.79 8.18
C GLU A 96 5.39 -10.87 8.41
N ILE A 97 4.71 -9.76 8.26
CA ILE A 97 3.26 -9.71 8.46
C ILE A 97 2.56 -10.54 7.40
N ARG A 98 3.02 -10.49 6.15
CA ARG A 98 2.43 -11.31 5.11
C ARG A 98 2.57 -12.80 5.40
N ARG A 99 3.69 -13.20 5.99
CA ARG A 99 3.88 -14.60 6.36
C ARG A 99 2.93 -15.03 7.47
N MET A 100 2.62 -14.11 8.37
CA MET A 100 1.71 -14.42 9.47
C MET A 100 0.26 -14.43 9.03
N VAL A 101 -0.12 -13.50 8.18
CA VAL A 101 -1.51 -13.32 7.77
C VAL A 101 -1.87 -14.18 6.56
N CYS A 102 -0.92 -14.45 5.70
CA CYS A 102 -1.11 -15.20 4.46
C CYS A 102 -2.26 -14.61 3.63
N PRO A 103 -2.18 -13.33 3.28
CA PRO A 103 -3.28 -12.69 2.56
C PRO A 103 -3.45 -13.26 1.15
N VAL A 104 -4.66 -13.57 0.79
CA VAL A 104 -4.97 -14.21 -0.48
C VAL A 104 -4.53 -13.35 -1.66
N LEU A 105 -4.78 -12.07 -1.60
CA LEU A 105 -4.51 -11.20 -2.75
C LEU A 105 -3.03 -10.92 -2.97
N ASN A 106 -2.17 -11.30 -2.02
CA ASN A 106 -0.73 -11.18 -2.17
C ASN A 106 -0.09 -12.45 -2.76
N THR A 107 -0.86 -13.48 -3.03
CA THR A 107 -0.28 -14.72 -3.53
C THR A 107 -0.05 -14.67 -5.03
N ASP A 108 -0.55 -13.66 -5.71
CA ASP A 108 -0.36 -13.53 -7.13
C ASP A 108 1.04 -13.05 -7.39
N THR A 109 1.89 -13.87 -7.96
CA THR A 109 3.24 -13.50 -8.19
C THR A 109 3.45 -12.85 -9.52
N ARG A 110 2.51 -12.98 -10.40
CA ARG A 110 2.61 -12.37 -11.70
C ARG A 110 3.91 -12.65 -12.36
N GLY A 111 4.43 -13.79 -12.13
CA GLY A 111 5.65 -14.14 -12.73
C GLY A 111 6.82 -13.51 -12.08
N ASP A 112 6.66 -13.05 -10.94
CA ASP A 112 7.75 -12.51 -10.29
C ASP A 112 8.76 -13.39 -9.98
#